data_52ca3aaf981756e07d0737b4f649fe61
#
_entry.id   52ca3aaf981756e07d0737b4f649fe61
#
_cell.length_a   1.000
_cell.length_b   1.000
_cell.length_c   1.000
_cell.angle_alpha   90.00
_cell.angle_beta   90.00
_cell.angle_gamma   90.00
#
_symmetry.space_group_name_H-M   'P 1'
#
loop_
_entity.id
_entity.type
_entity.pdbx_description
1 polymer ?
#
loop_
_entity_poly.entity_id
_entity_poly.type
_entity_poly.pdbx_seq_one_letter_code
_entity_poly.pdbx_strand_id
1 'polypeptide(L)'
;MSPFKSSLARSAGKLLGVFRERDISLRGYAQESRVIPPPTLYETLILMVAGGGAGGGSANGADGGGGGGGEVKFGPLKLESSGTYVFRAGDGGPAPGNSTPTGVNGTGAPSFISGTTSHLTFTTVTAQGGGGGGTGGSNAPPGGGAAGGSGGGGGGDGAGAGDHDQAGGASTAAPAAQPYYYSFTGYGNAGGIGGEDGGGGGGAVSNGTGETGRDGVARNGIAGVPISDFAYPLIQPAVPSPLQPGMSPQVGPGGRYGGGGCMGGEGTEPATRNPGGGGGGGPGNSNTPGTELTGGGGAGRESSNPGGNGGAGVIIMRIPASNAPVVTVPGGVTSVAPGNGYKYYLFSGVATTSYPVSVS
;
A
#
# COMPACT_ATOMS: atom_id res chain seq x y z
N MET A 1 34.68 -31.46 -69.48
CA MET A 1 34.25 -30.71 -68.25
C MET A 1 32.78 -30.58 -68.30
N SER A 2 32.09 -31.00 -67.23
CA SER A 2 30.64 -31.05 -67.18
C SER A 2 30.07 -29.60 -67.13
N PRO A 3 29.08 -29.26 -68.00
CA PRO A 3 28.45 -27.92 -67.99
C PRO A 3 27.83 -27.52 -66.66
N PHE A 4 27.57 -28.45 -65.78
CA PHE A 4 27.04 -28.21 -64.45
C PHE A 4 28.03 -27.46 -63.53
N LYS A 5 29.35 -27.67 -63.70
CA LYS A 5 30.32 -26.95 -62.84
C LYS A 5 30.41 -25.46 -63.15
N SER A 6 30.12 -25.04 -64.40
CA SER A 6 30.17 -23.65 -64.77
C SER A 6 28.92 -22.85 -64.33
N SER A 7 27.75 -23.51 -64.30
CA SER A 7 26.53 -22.89 -63.83
C SER A 7 26.50 -22.70 -62.30
N LEU A 8 27.05 -23.69 -61.58
CA LEU A 8 27.14 -23.61 -60.13
C LEU A 8 28.10 -22.49 -59.68
N ALA A 9 29.24 -22.35 -60.37
CA ALA A 9 30.22 -21.30 -60.10
C ALA A 9 29.66 -19.90 -60.41
N ARG A 10 28.85 -19.77 -61.48
CA ARG A 10 28.15 -18.50 -61.79
C ARG A 10 27.03 -18.17 -60.79
N SER A 11 26.31 -19.17 -60.35
CA SER A 11 25.28 -18.98 -59.33
C SER A 11 25.87 -18.60 -57.98
N ALA A 12 26.97 -19.24 -57.58
CA ALA A 12 27.69 -18.91 -56.34
C ALA A 12 28.27 -17.48 -56.39
N GLY A 13 28.82 -17.06 -57.57
CA GLY A 13 29.33 -15.71 -57.71
C GLY A 13 28.26 -14.63 -57.67
N LYS A 14 27.07 -14.88 -58.27
CA LYS A 14 25.89 -13.98 -58.11
C LYS A 14 25.36 -13.97 -56.72
N LEU A 15 25.32 -15.13 -56.05
CA LEU A 15 24.87 -15.20 -54.65
C LEU A 15 25.80 -14.42 -53.71
N LEU A 16 27.12 -14.54 -53.90
CA LEU A 16 28.11 -13.79 -53.14
C LEU A 16 28.04 -12.26 -53.46
N GLY A 17 27.71 -11.87 -54.71
CA GLY A 17 27.48 -10.48 -55.05
C GLY A 17 26.23 -9.89 -54.36
N VAL A 18 25.14 -10.65 -54.35
CA VAL A 18 23.91 -10.24 -53.68
C VAL A 18 24.11 -10.14 -52.16
N PHE A 19 24.90 -11.05 -51.58
CA PHE A 19 25.22 -10.95 -50.14
C PHE A 19 26.16 -9.78 -49.85
N ARG A 20 27.10 -9.44 -50.74
CA ARG A 20 27.95 -8.26 -50.60
C ARG A 20 27.19 -6.95 -50.65
N GLU A 21 26.26 -6.83 -51.61
CA GLU A 21 25.43 -5.62 -51.69
C GLU A 21 24.47 -5.51 -50.49
N ARG A 22 23.89 -6.63 -50.05
CA ARG A 22 23.11 -6.64 -48.83
C ARG A 22 23.95 -6.42 -47.58
N ASP A 23 25.19 -6.95 -47.54
CA ASP A 23 26.11 -6.70 -46.40
C ASP A 23 26.48 -5.22 -46.32
N ILE A 24 26.66 -4.52 -47.45
CA ILE A 24 26.91 -3.09 -47.43
C ILE A 24 25.66 -2.32 -46.97
N SER A 25 24.48 -2.73 -47.44
CA SER A 25 23.21 -2.19 -47.00
C SER A 25 22.94 -2.47 -45.49
N LEU A 26 23.22 -3.70 -45.05
CA LEU A 26 23.09 -4.07 -43.63
C LEU A 26 24.13 -3.37 -42.76
N ARG A 27 25.33 -3.12 -43.27
CA ARG A 27 26.32 -2.30 -42.56
C ARG A 27 25.92 -0.84 -42.43
N GLY A 28 25.29 -0.27 -43.46
CA GLY A 28 24.65 1.05 -43.39
C GLY A 28 23.53 1.07 -42.38
N TYR A 29 22.65 0.08 -42.39
CA TYR A 29 21.59 -0.07 -41.38
C TYR A 29 22.13 -0.38 -39.99
N ALA A 30 23.21 -1.18 -39.87
CA ALA A 30 23.85 -1.44 -38.58
C ALA A 30 24.62 -0.24 -38.05
N GLN A 31 25.09 0.67 -38.92
CA GLN A 31 25.68 1.93 -38.48
C GLN A 31 24.63 2.97 -38.10
N GLU A 32 23.42 2.89 -38.68
CA GLU A 32 22.30 3.73 -38.28
C GLU A 32 21.48 3.11 -37.14
N SER A 33 21.52 1.79 -36.95
CA SER A 33 21.03 1.23 -35.70
C SER A 33 22.01 1.64 -34.61
N ARG A 34 21.78 2.81 -34.04
CA ARG A 34 22.37 3.14 -32.73
C ARG A 34 22.16 1.92 -31.87
N VAL A 35 23.24 1.19 -31.57
CA VAL A 35 23.23 0.23 -30.47
C VAL A 35 22.96 1.13 -29.24
N ILE A 36 21.68 1.28 -28.93
CA ILE A 36 21.31 1.95 -27.70
C ILE A 36 21.89 1.06 -26.62
N PRO A 37 22.93 1.52 -25.88
CA PRO A 37 23.52 0.70 -24.84
C PRO A 37 22.39 0.27 -23.90
N PRO A 38 22.44 -0.95 -23.36
CA PRO A 38 21.42 -1.36 -22.39
C PRO A 38 21.38 -0.33 -21.27
N PRO A 39 20.19 0.01 -20.77
CA PRO A 39 20.06 1.03 -19.72
C PRO A 39 20.81 0.60 -18.48
N THR A 40 21.43 1.55 -17.81
CA THR A 40 21.90 1.31 -16.47
C THR A 40 20.69 1.19 -15.54
N LEU A 41 20.58 0.05 -14.86
CA LEU A 41 19.52 -0.20 -13.90
C LEU A 41 20.08 -0.07 -12.48
N TYR A 42 19.47 0.75 -11.67
CA TYR A 42 19.81 0.95 -10.27
C TYR A 42 18.87 0.16 -9.37
N GLU A 43 19.41 -0.75 -8.59
CA GLU A 43 18.63 -1.54 -7.64
C GLU A 43 18.23 -0.71 -6.43
N THR A 44 16.95 -0.68 -6.15
CA THR A 44 16.36 -0.03 -4.98
C THR A 44 15.48 -1.01 -4.23
N LEU A 45 15.22 -0.73 -2.96
CA LEU A 45 14.21 -1.45 -2.19
C LEU A 45 13.09 -0.47 -1.85
N ILE A 46 11.87 -0.90 -2.10
CA ILE A 46 10.68 -0.09 -1.90
C ILE A 46 9.80 -0.70 -0.82
N LEU A 47 9.35 0.15 0.08
CA LEU A 47 8.16 -0.05 0.88
C LEU A 47 7.08 0.88 0.35
N MET A 48 5.95 0.34 -0.06
CA MET A 48 4.77 1.08 -0.50
C MET A 48 3.59 0.70 0.37
N VAL A 49 3.04 1.68 1.11
CA VAL A 49 1.91 1.52 2.01
C VAL A 49 0.80 2.41 1.50
N ALA A 50 -0.38 1.86 1.27
CA ALA A 50 -1.55 2.64 0.90
C ALA A 50 -2.21 3.28 2.11
N GLY A 51 -3.14 4.21 1.92
CA GLY A 51 -3.93 4.78 2.99
C GLY A 51 -4.83 3.75 3.67
N GLY A 52 -4.98 3.82 4.99
CA GLY A 52 -5.90 2.99 5.76
C GLY A 52 -7.36 3.41 5.57
N GLY A 53 -8.31 2.50 5.81
CA GLY A 53 -9.72 2.80 5.78
C GLY A 53 -10.20 3.49 7.07
N ALA A 54 -11.28 4.26 6.99
CA ALA A 54 -11.92 4.86 8.14
C ALA A 54 -12.66 3.81 8.97
N GLY A 55 -12.78 4.05 10.26
CA GLY A 55 -13.64 3.26 11.14
C GLY A 55 -15.13 3.55 10.90
N GLY A 56 -15.97 2.60 11.23
CA GLY A 56 -17.42 2.72 11.17
C GLY A 56 -17.98 3.67 12.24
N GLY A 57 -18.97 4.44 11.85
CA GLY A 57 -19.81 5.19 12.74
C GLY A 57 -20.86 4.31 13.42
N SER A 58 -21.56 4.84 14.42
CA SER A 58 -22.62 4.15 15.10
C SER A 58 -23.91 4.95 15.05
N ALA A 59 -25.04 4.24 14.99
CA ALA A 59 -26.36 4.82 15.19
C ALA A 59 -27.06 4.07 16.35
N ASN A 60 -27.67 4.82 17.28
CA ASN A 60 -28.52 4.26 18.32
C ASN A 60 -27.85 3.26 19.29
N GLY A 61 -26.61 3.44 19.64
CA GLY A 61 -25.92 2.63 20.66
C GLY A 61 -25.35 1.31 20.15
N ALA A 62 -25.33 1.06 18.84
CA ALA A 62 -24.64 -0.06 18.25
C ALA A 62 -23.18 0.31 17.92
N ASP A 63 -22.33 -0.67 17.68
CA ASP A 63 -20.91 -0.48 17.51
C ASP A 63 -20.47 -0.45 16.04
N GLY A 64 -19.70 0.55 15.69
CA GLY A 64 -19.05 0.58 14.35
C GLY A 64 -17.84 -0.35 14.28
N GLY A 65 -17.65 -0.98 13.12
CA GLY A 65 -16.47 -1.80 12.83
C GLY A 65 -15.19 -0.97 12.63
N GLY A 66 -14.03 -1.56 12.92
CA GLY A 66 -12.73 -0.92 12.69
C GLY A 66 -12.40 -0.81 11.19
N GLY A 67 -11.70 0.24 10.79
CA GLY A 67 -11.15 0.36 9.43
C GLY A 67 -10.01 -0.62 9.17
N GLY A 68 -9.91 -1.14 7.95
CA GLY A 68 -8.79 -1.98 7.51
C GLY A 68 -7.52 -1.18 7.27
N GLY A 69 -6.37 -1.80 7.49
CA GLY A 69 -5.07 -1.24 7.10
C GLY A 69 -4.92 -1.14 5.59
N GLY A 70 -4.16 -0.17 5.09
CA GLY A 70 -3.75 -0.12 3.69
C GLY A 70 -2.89 -1.33 3.32
N GLU A 71 -2.96 -1.76 2.06
CA GLU A 71 -2.06 -2.78 1.54
C GLU A 71 -0.61 -2.31 1.68
N VAL A 72 0.24 -3.23 2.15
CA VAL A 72 1.68 -3.04 2.20
C VAL A 72 2.30 -3.85 1.07
N LYS A 73 3.02 -3.20 0.16
CA LYS A 73 3.89 -3.85 -0.84
C LYS A 73 5.35 -3.60 -0.48
N PHE A 74 6.12 -4.67 -0.50
CA PHE A 74 7.54 -4.64 -0.21
C PHE A 74 8.31 -5.46 -1.22
N GLY A 75 9.42 -4.91 -1.72
CA GLY A 75 10.28 -5.64 -2.64
C GLY A 75 11.25 -4.74 -3.43
N PRO A 76 12.09 -5.36 -4.26
CA PRO A 76 13.02 -4.65 -5.11
C PRO A 76 12.31 -3.93 -6.27
N LEU A 77 12.83 -2.75 -6.59
CA LEU A 77 12.50 -1.98 -7.79
C LEU A 77 13.81 -1.56 -8.46
N LYS A 78 13.93 -1.78 -9.76
CA LYS A 78 15.04 -1.30 -10.57
C LYS A 78 14.61 -0.03 -11.30
N LEU A 79 15.33 1.03 -11.05
CA LEU A 79 15.15 2.32 -11.73
C LEU A 79 16.11 2.41 -12.90
N GLU A 80 15.59 2.75 -14.09
CA GLU A 80 16.40 2.95 -15.29
C GLU A 80 17.03 4.35 -15.27
N SER A 81 18.32 4.46 -15.63
CA SER A 81 18.96 5.76 -15.89
C SER A 81 18.19 6.49 -17.01
N SER A 82 17.97 7.78 -16.86
CA SER A 82 17.08 8.59 -17.71
C SER A 82 15.58 8.25 -17.61
N GLY A 83 15.16 7.33 -16.75
CA GLY A 83 13.75 7.05 -16.48
C GLY A 83 13.08 8.17 -15.68
N THR A 84 11.81 8.38 -15.94
CA THR A 84 10.96 9.29 -15.16
C THR A 84 9.87 8.49 -14.48
N TYR A 85 9.74 8.66 -13.18
CA TYR A 85 8.78 7.92 -12.36
C TYR A 85 7.88 8.88 -11.60
N VAL A 86 6.67 8.44 -11.29
CA VAL A 86 5.73 9.14 -10.42
C VAL A 86 5.45 8.26 -9.22
N PHE A 87 5.78 8.75 -8.04
CA PHE A 87 5.47 8.13 -6.76
C PHE A 87 4.29 8.88 -6.14
N ARG A 88 3.23 8.17 -5.81
CA ARG A 88 2.06 8.73 -5.13
C ARG A 88 1.66 7.84 -3.98
N ALA A 89 1.79 8.33 -2.77
CA ALA A 89 1.25 7.68 -1.59
C ALA A 89 -0.22 8.09 -1.40
N GLY A 90 -1.04 7.14 -0.95
CA GLY A 90 -2.48 7.34 -0.77
C GLY A 90 -2.81 8.02 0.54
N ASP A 91 -3.86 8.82 0.55
CA ASP A 91 -4.41 9.43 1.76
C ASP A 91 -5.29 8.43 2.54
N GLY A 92 -5.49 8.67 3.83
CA GLY A 92 -6.39 7.89 4.65
C GLY A 92 -7.85 8.08 4.25
N GLY A 93 -8.68 7.06 4.47
CA GLY A 93 -10.11 7.13 4.25
C GLY A 93 -10.77 8.14 5.20
N PRO A 94 -11.62 9.05 4.72
CA PRO A 94 -12.33 9.98 5.59
C PRO A 94 -13.41 9.25 6.39
N ALA A 95 -13.54 9.57 7.67
CA ALA A 95 -14.67 9.09 8.46
C ALA A 95 -15.97 9.71 7.94
N PRO A 96 -17.08 8.96 7.86
CA PRO A 96 -18.35 9.51 7.47
C PRO A 96 -18.85 10.46 8.56
N GLY A 97 -19.60 11.47 8.13
CA GLY A 97 -20.34 12.32 9.07
C GLY A 97 -21.42 11.54 9.83
N ASN A 98 -21.88 12.09 10.96
CA ASN A 98 -22.78 11.48 11.96
C ASN A 98 -24.15 10.99 11.48
N SER A 99 -24.52 11.06 10.20
CA SER A 99 -25.92 10.99 9.79
C SER A 99 -26.30 9.91 8.78
N THR A 100 -25.39 9.02 8.39
CA THR A 100 -25.74 7.99 7.43
C THR A 100 -25.52 6.58 7.99
N PRO A 101 -26.61 5.94 8.50
CA PRO A 101 -26.55 4.54 8.95
C PRO A 101 -26.46 3.52 7.79
N THR A 102 -26.39 3.99 6.57
CA THR A 102 -26.43 3.12 5.37
C THR A 102 -25.20 3.33 4.50
N GLY A 103 -24.05 2.82 4.91
CA GLY A 103 -22.93 2.94 3.99
C GLY A 103 -21.64 2.35 4.51
N VAL A 104 -20.89 1.89 3.56
CA VAL A 104 -19.49 1.55 3.76
C VAL A 104 -18.74 2.84 3.99
N ASN A 105 -18.04 2.94 5.09
CA ASN A 105 -17.24 4.13 5.44
C ASN A 105 -16.04 4.28 4.48
N GLY A 106 -15.43 5.44 4.48
CA GLY A 106 -14.41 5.80 3.50
C GLY A 106 -13.27 4.79 3.42
N THR A 107 -13.05 4.26 2.23
CA THR A 107 -11.85 3.47 1.93
C THR A 107 -10.66 4.41 1.81
N GLY A 108 -9.47 3.92 2.19
CA GLY A 108 -8.22 4.61 1.98
C GLY A 108 -7.90 4.77 0.48
N ALA A 109 -7.14 5.79 0.14
CA ALA A 109 -6.67 5.96 -1.23
C ALA A 109 -5.51 5.00 -1.56
N PRO A 110 -5.40 4.52 -2.81
CA PRO A 110 -4.31 3.67 -3.22
C PRO A 110 -2.99 4.46 -3.31
N SER A 111 -1.87 3.78 -3.02
CA SER A 111 -0.53 4.22 -3.38
C SER A 111 -0.11 3.60 -4.69
N PHE A 112 0.64 4.33 -5.54
CA PHE A 112 1.14 3.77 -6.77
C PHE A 112 2.50 4.31 -7.18
N ILE A 113 3.21 3.51 -7.99
CA ILE A 113 4.41 3.92 -8.73
C ILE A 113 4.13 3.66 -10.20
N SER A 114 4.21 4.69 -11.01
CA SER A 114 4.17 4.62 -12.47
C SER A 114 5.47 5.17 -13.05
N GLY A 115 5.77 4.89 -14.31
CA GLY A 115 7.00 5.40 -14.91
C GLY A 115 6.98 5.34 -16.43
N THR A 116 7.89 6.13 -17.00
CA THR A 116 8.25 6.09 -18.42
C THR A 116 9.73 5.78 -18.51
N THR A 117 10.06 4.75 -19.26
CA THR A 117 11.42 4.27 -19.48
C THR A 117 11.70 4.21 -20.98
N SER A 118 12.97 4.24 -21.35
CA SER A 118 13.37 4.30 -22.76
C SER A 118 13.36 2.94 -23.46
N HIS A 119 13.41 1.84 -22.69
CA HIS A 119 13.64 0.50 -23.24
C HIS A 119 12.44 -0.44 -23.13
N LEU A 120 11.72 -0.40 -22.01
CA LEU A 120 10.57 -1.26 -21.78
C LEU A 120 9.42 -0.45 -21.15
N THR A 121 8.19 -0.85 -21.46
CA THR A 121 7.02 -0.25 -20.83
C THR A 121 7.00 -0.59 -19.35
N PHE A 122 7.04 0.41 -18.48
CA PHE A 122 6.86 0.23 -17.04
C PHE A 122 5.36 0.11 -16.72
N THR A 123 4.97 -1.04 -16.19
CA THR A 123 3.58 -1.24 -15.74
C THR A 123 3.39 -0.61 -14.36
N THR A 124 2.37 0.21 -14.22
CA THR A 124 2.05 0.83 -12.91
C THR A 124 1.82 -0.25 -11.85
N VAL A 125 2.50 -0.12 -10.74
CA VAL A 125 2.26 -0.94 -9.56
C VAL A 125 1.43 -0.16 -8.55
N THR A 126 0.39 -0.80 -8.00
CA THR A 126 -0.57 -0.17 -7.10
C THR A 126 -0.70 -1.00 -5.83
N ALA A 127 -0.65 -0.36 -4.67
CA ALA A 127 -1.09 -0.89 -3.40
C ALA A 127 -2.49 -0.34 -3.10
N GLN A 128 -3.43 -1.20 -2.75
CA GLN A 128 -4.83 -0.85 -2.54
C GLN A 128 -5.04 -0.22 -1.17
N GLY A 129 -5.90 0.78 -1.10
CA GLY A 129 -6.30 1.40 0.16
C GLY A 129 -7.05 0.42 1.08
N GLY A 130 -7.00 0.65 2.38
CA GLY A 130 -7.73 -0.14 3.37
C GLY A 130 -9.23 0.02 3.26
N GLY A 131 -9.98 -1.03 3.54
CA GLY A 131 -11.45 -1.02 3.52
C GLY A 131 -12.02 -0.24 4.71
N GLY A 132 -13.08 0.52 4.51
CA GLY A 132 -13.80 1.18 5.60
C GLY A 132 -14.55 0.19 6.50
N GLY A 133 -14.66 0.49 7.78
CA GLY A 133 -15.45 -0.29 8.74
C GLY A 133 -16.95 -0.15 8.49
N GLY A 134 -17.71 -1.18 8.84
CA GLY A 134 -19.16 -1.20 8.77
C GLY A 134 -19.80 -0.27 9.80
N THR A 135 -20.98 0.29 9.49
CA THR A 135 -21.75 1.08 10.44
C THR A 135 -22.56 0.18 11.37
N GLY A 136 -22.55 0.51 12.67
CA GLY A 136 -23.45 -0.12 13.64
C GLY A 136 -24.87 0.47 13.55
N GLY A 137 -25.90 -0.35 13.79
CA GLY A 137 -27.28 0.11 13.76
C GLY A 137 -28.25 -0.82 14.49
N SER A 138 -28.97 -0.32 15.49
CA SER A 138 -29.95 -1.10 16.27
C SER A 138 -31.34 -1.20 15.62
N ASN A 139 -31.66 -0.42 14.60
CA ASN A 139 -32.97 -0.38 13.93
C ASN A 139 -32.88 -0.48 12.39
N ALA A 140 -31.68 -0.64 11.84
CA ALA A 140 -31.44 -0.90 10.43
C ALA A 140 -30.41 -2.02 10.36
N PRO A 141 -30.39 -2.85 9.31
CA PRO A 141 -29.36 -3.86 9.19
C PRO A 141 -27.99 -3.14 9.24
N PRO A 142 -27.11 -3.57 10.17
CA PRO A 142 -25.76 -3.02 10.27
C PRO A 142 -25.01 -3.20 8.96
N GLY A 143 -24.07 -2.32 8.66
CA GLY A 143 -23.29 -2.39 7.43
C GLY A 143 -22.14 -3.37 7.54
N GLY A 144 -21.93 -4.20 6.50
CA GLY A 144 -20.70 -4.98 6.37
C GLY A 144 -19.48 -4.06 6.17
N GLY A 145 -18.27 -4.57 6.49
CA GLY A 145 -17.01 -3.90 6.22
C GLY A 145 -16.72 -3.84 4.72
N ALA A 146 -16.05 -2.79 4.25
CA ALA A 146 -15.61 -2.67 2.86
C ALA A 146 -14.41 -3.56 2.59
N ALA A 147 -14.33 -4.04 1.34
CA ALA A 147 -13.12 -4.63 0.79
C ALA A 147 -12.03 -3.56 0.61
N GLY A 148 -10.77 -3.96 0.74
CA GLY A 148 -9.62 -3.10 0.57
C GLY A 148 -8.33 -3.87 0.63
N GLY A 149 -7.17 -3.20 0.66
CA GLY A 149 -5.85 -3.78 0.87
C GLY A 149 -5.89 -4.75 2.05
N SER A 150 -6.32 -4.25 3.22
CA SER A 150 -6.95 -5.08 4.25
C SER A 150 -8.41 -4.66 4.37
N GLY A 151 -9.32 -5.59 4.62
CA GLY A 151 -10.75 -5.34 4.74
C GLY A 151 -11.11 -4.65 6.05
N GLY A 152 -12.16 -3.84 6.05
CA GLY A 152 -12.75 -3.25 7.27
C GLY A 152 -13.59 -4.27 8.03
N GLY A 153 -13.74 -4.09 9.34
CA GLY A 153 -14.61 -4.90 10.19
C GLY A 153 -16.09 -4.66 9.92
N GLY A 154 -16.94 -5.64 10.17
CA GLY A 154 -18.40 -5.49 10.13
C GLY A 154 -18.90 -4.60 11.28
N GLY A 155 -20.04 -3.94 11.09
CA GLY A 155 -20.72 -3.20 12.14
C GLY A 155 -21.53 -4.13 13.05
N GLY A 156 -21.71 -3.74 14.33
CA GLY A 156 -22.57 -4.45 15.28
C GLY A 156 -24.01 -3.98 15.25
N ASP A 157 -24.94 -4.77 15.78
CA ASP A 157 -26.37 -4.49 15.84
C ASP A 157 -26.87 -4.00 17.22
N GLY A 158 -26.04 -4.03 18.25
CA GLY A 158 -26.39 -3.65 19.61
C GLY A 158 -27.28 -4.67 20.32
N ALA A 159 -27.30 -4.62 21.63
CA ALA A 159 -28.03 -5.58 22.46
C ALA A 159 -29.52 -5.64 22.15
N GLY A 160 -30.03 -6.74 21.62
CA GLY A 160 -31.44 -7.06 21.50
C GLY A 160 -32.03 -7.07 20.09
N ALA A 161 -31.25 -6.83 19.03
CA ALA A 161 -31.77 -6.79 17.66
C ALA A 161 -31.80 -8.16 16.95
N GLY A 162 -31.27 -9.21 17.54
CA GLY A 162 -31.09 -10.54 16.97
C GLY A 162 -29.75 -10.66 16.26
N ASP A 163 -29.22 -11.90 16.21
CA ASP A 163 -27.91 -12.23 15.65
C ASP A 163 -27.81 -11.91 14.16
N HIS A 164 -27.51 -10.68 13.82
CA HIS A 164 -27.21 -10.24 12.46
C HIS A 164 -25.71 -10.09 12.27
N ASP A 165 -25.03 -11.21 12.12
CA ASP A 165 -23.60 -11.23 11.78
C ASP A 165 -23.33 -10.44 10.49
N GLN A 166 -22.60 -9.33 10.60
CA GLN A 166 -22.17 -8.54 9.46
C GLN A 166 -20.77 -8.94 9.01
N ALA A 167 -20.68 -9.32 7.74
CA ALA A 167 -19.40 -9.75 7.18
C ALA A 167 -18.34 -8.63 7.25
N GLY A 168 -17.14 -8.98 7.64
CA GLY A 168 -15.96 -8.15 7.42
C GLY A 168 -15.63 -8.04 5.94
N GLY A 169 -15.00 -6.96 5.55
CA GLY A 169 -14.56 -6.73 4.17
C GLY A 169 -13.47 -7.73 3.75
N ALA A 170 -13.50 -8.14 2.50
CA ALA A 170 -12.47 -9.01 1.93
C ALA A 170 -11.14 -8.24 1.71
N SER A 171 -10.00 -8.95 1.76
CA SER A 171 -8.72 -8.39 1.31
C SER A 171 -8.62 -8.44 -0.22
N THR A 172 -8.05 -7.38 -0.80
CA THR A 172 -7.67 -7.29 -2.22
C THR A 172 -6.15 -7.26 -2.42
N ALA A 173 -5.37 -7.44 -1.35
CA ALA A 173 -3.91 -7.45 -1.41
C ALA A 173 -3.41 -8.58 -2.31
N ALA A 174 -2.47 -8.25 -3.19
CA ALA A 174 -1.90 -9.21 -4.14
C ALA A 174 -0.42 -8.89 -4.42
N PRO A 175 0.42 -9.90 -4.71
CA PRO A 175 1.76 -9.65 -5.18
C PRO A 175 1.72 -8.95 -6.55
N ALA A 176 2.77 -8.19 -6.85
CA ALA A 176 2.94 -7.56 -8.15
C ALA A 176 4.36 -7.78 -8.65
N ALA A 177 4.50 -8.23 -9.89
CA ALA A 177 5.81 -8.45 -10.49
C ALA A 177 5.80 -8.04 -11.97
N GLN A 178 6.88 -7.41 -12.38
CA GLN A 178 7.19 -7.17 -13.77
C GLN A 178 8.64 -7.60 -14.03
N PRO A 179 8.90 -8.54 -14.94
CA PRO A 179 10.25 -8.98 -15.27
C PRO A 179 11.16 -7.77 -15.53
N TYR A 180 12.37 -7.84 -15.00
CA TYR A 180 13.44 -6.81 -15.05
C TYR A 180 13.23 -5.58 -14.17
N TYR A 181 12.00 -5.16 -13.81
CA TYR A 181 11.78 -3.92 -13.05
C TYR A 181 11.48 -4.14 -11.59
N TYR A 182 10.52 -4.99 -11.25
CA TYR A 182 10.13 -5.15 -9.84
C TYR A 182 9.54 -6.54 -9.51
N SER A 183 9.62 -6.86 -8.22
CA SER A 183 8.93 -8.00 -7.63
C SER A 183 8.50 -7.63 -6.21
N PHE A 184 7.20 -7.41 -6.02
CA PHE A 184 6.63 -7.02 -4.73
C PHE A 184 5.80 -8.13 -4.13
N THR A 185 6.00 -8.39 -2.85
CA THR A 185 5.04 -9.12 -2.02
C THR A 185 3.96 -8.16 -1.55
N GLY A 186 2.69 -8.54 -1.65
CA GLY A 186 1.55 -7.79 -1.14
C GLY A 186 1.06 -8.38 0.18
N TYR A 187 0.75 -7.53 1.15
CA TYR A 187 0.27 -7.91 2.48
C TYR A 187 -1.03 -7.18 2.78
N GLY A 188 -2.04 -7.94 3.18
CA GLY A 188 -3.33 -7.45 3.61
C GLY A 188 -4.27 -8.63 3.86
N ASN A 189 -5.23 -8.49 4.77
CA ASN A 189 -6.12 -9.58 5.16
C ASN A 189 -7.55 -9.06 5.39
N ALA A 190 -8.50 -9.98 5.46
CA ALA A 190 -9.90 -9.62 5.67
C ALA A 190 -10.17 -9.01 7.04
N GLY A 191 -11.20 -8.19 7.13
CA GLY A 191 -11.75 -7.68 8.39
C GLY A 191 -12.53 -8.74 9.15
N GLY A 192 -12.75 -8.50 10.45
CA GLY A 192 -13.54 -9.34 11.33
C GLY A 192 -15.06 -9.20 11.11
N ILE A 193 -15.80 -10.23 11.46
CA ILE A 193 -17.26 -10.23 11.43
C ILE A 193 -17.77 -9.38 12.61
N GLY A 194 -18.80 -8.58 12.39
CA GLY A 194 -19.54 -7.90 13.45
C GLY A 194 -20.73 -8.73 13.90
N GLY A 195 -21.02 -8.76 15.19
CA GLY A 195 -22.17 -9.40 15.81
C GLY A 195 -22.92 -8.38 16.68
N GLU A 196 -23.19 -8.66 17.96
CA GLU A 196 -23.70 -7.65 18.90
C GLU A 196 -22.76 -6.43 18.96
N ASP A 197 -21.44 -6.69 18.93
CA ASP A 197 -20.39 -5.70 18.81
C ASP A 197 -19.83 -5.65 17.39
N GLY A 198 -19.15 -4.57 17.01
CA GLY A 198 -18.49 -4.46 15.71
C GLY A 198 -17.27 -5.38 15.58
N GLY A 199 -16.87 -5.70 14.38
CA GLY A 199 -15.64 -6.43 14.05
C GLY A 199 -14.41 -5.54 13.99
N GLY A 200 -13.25 -6.05 14.34
CA GLY A 200 -11.96 -5.37 14.13
C GLY A 200 -11.55 -5.31 12.67
N GLY A 201 -10.88 -4.24 12.24
CA GLY A 201 -10.31 -4.13 10.90
C GLY A 201 -9.17 -5.11 10.67
N GLY A 202 -9.05 -5.66 9.45
CA GLY A 202 -7.94 -6.48 9.03
C GLY A 202 -6.64 -5.69 8.99
N GLY A 203 -5.52 -6.33 9.28
CA GLY A 203 -4.18 -5.76 9.18
C GLY A 203 -3.31 -6.55 8.22
N ALA A 204 -2.10 -6.06 7.95
CA ALA A 204 -1.21 -6.70 6.99
C ALA A 204 -0.67 -8.08 7.44
N VAL A 205 -0.74 -8.44 8.73
CA VAL A 205 -0.25 -9.73 9.23
C VAL A 205 -1.32 -10.83 9.20
N SER A 206 -2.57 -10.51 9.56
CA SER A 206 -3.65 -11.52 9.63
C SER A 206 -5.03 -10.88 9.46
N ASN A 207 -6.04 -11.75 9.35
CA ASN A 207 -7.43 -11.32 9.29
C ASN A 207 -7.83 -10.58 10.57
N GLY A 208 -8.76 -9.64 10.44
CA GLY A 208 -9.47 -9.05 11.55
C GLY A 208 -10.13 -10.13 12.41
N THR A 209 -10.14 -9.93 13.71
CA THR A 209 -10.86 -10.81 14.61
C THR A 209 -12.34 -10.39 14.63
N GLY A 210 -13.24 -11.34 14.44
CA GLY A 210 -14.68 -11.17 14.57
C GLY A 210 -15.17 -11.89 15.81
N GLU A 211 -16.34 -11.55 16.30
CA GLU A 211 -16.97 -12.31 17.39
C GLU A 211 -17.69 -13.56 16.87
N THR A 212 -17.56 -14.62 17.65
CA THR A 212 -18.53 -15.71 17.72
C THR A 212 -19.05 -15.73 19.16
N GLY A 213 -19.93 -14.76 19.53
CA GLY A 213 -20.58 -14.76 20.84
C GLY A 213 -20.20 -13.59 21.78
N ARG A 214 -21.08 -13.36 22.70
CA ARG A 214 -21.33 -12.24 23.58
C ARG A 214 -20.22 -11.80 24.58
N ASP A 215 -19.06 -12.40 24.57
CA ASP A 215 -18.01 -12.16 25.56
C ASP A 215 -16.71 -11.61 24.95
N GLY A 216 -16.75 -10.40 24.47
CA GLY A 216 -15.72 -9.37 24.58
C GLY A 216 -14.25 -9.62 24.21
N VAL A 217 -13.88 -10.59 23.37
CA VAL A 217 -12.46 -10.89 23.12
C VAL A 217 -11.96 -10.56 21.72
N ALA A 218 -12.83 -10.24 20.77
CA ALA A 218 -12.44 -10.13 19.36
C ALA A 218 -12.50 -8.71 18.77
N ARG A 219 -12.27 -7.70 19.57
CA ARG A 219 -12.46 -6.27 19.26
C ARG A 219 -11.24 -5.55 18.72
N ASN A 220 -10.10 -6.24 18.70
CA ASN A 220 -8.81 -5.60 18.42
C ASN A 220 -8.54 -5.44 16.93
N GLY A 221 -7.97 -4.30 16.57
CA GLY A 221 -7.36 -4.15 15.26
C GLY A 221 -6.13 -5.05 15.12
N ILE A 222 -5.89 -5.56 13.93
CA ILE A 222 -4.79 -6.49 13.66
C ILE A 222 -3.52 -5.74 13.30
N ALA A 223 -2.38 -6.27 13.80
CA ALA A 223 -1.07 -5.67 13.59
C ALA A 223 -0.68 -5.58 12.11
N GLY A 224 0.10 -4.54 11.78
CA GLY A 224 0.76 -4.39 10.50
C GLY A 224 1.97 -5.32 10.35
N VAL A 225 2.39 -5.55 9.10
CA VAL A 225 3.53 -6.39 8.77
C VAL A 225 4.85 -5.73 9.20
N PRO A 226 5.77 -6.47 9.84
CA PRO A 226 7.10 -5.95 10.19
C PRO A 226 8.04 -5.97 8.97
N ILE A 227 8.58 -4.81 8.61
CA ILE A 227 9.58 -4.63 7.54
C ILE A 227 10.80 -3.91 8.15
N SER A 228 11.70 -4.66 8.75
CA SER A 228 12.84 -4.13 9.53
C SER A 228 13.78 -3.23 8.73
N ASP A 229 13.86 -3.40 7.41
CA ASP A 229 14.61 -2.54 6.51
C ASP A 229 14.15 -1.07 6.52
N PHE A 230 12.93 -0.82 7.01
CA PHE A 230 12.29 0.49 7.12
C PHE A 230 11.84 0.77 8.56
N ALA A 231 12.57 0.24 9.54
CA ALA A 231 12.31 0.49 10.95
C ALA A 231 12.39 1.99 11.28
N TYR A 232 11.59 2.43 12.26
CA TYR A 232 11.49 3.85 12.62
C TYR A 232 12.85 4.53 12.88
N PRO A 233 13.81 3.95 13.61
CA PRO A 233 15.11 4.58 13.83
C PRO A 233 15.89 4.89 12.54
N LEU A 234 15.67 4.13 11.47
CA LEU A 234 16.35 4.33 10.19
C LEU A 234 15.76 5.49 9.38
N ILE A 235 14.47 5.74 9.53
CA ILE A 235 13.73 6.74 8.73
C ILE A 235 13.37 7.99 9.52
N GLN A 236 13.50 7.97 10.84
CA GLN A 236 13.06 9.06 11.74
C GLN A 236 13.45 10.46 11.27
N PRO A 237 14.70 10.75 10.86
CA PRO A 237 15.08 12.11 10.43
C PRO A 237 14.38 12.56 9.15
N ALA A 238 13.84 11.63 8.34
CA ALA A 238 13.06 11.95 7.15
C ALA A 238 11.57 12.12 7.46
N VAL A 239 11.08 11.69 8.62
CA VAL A 239 9.68 11.85 9.01
C VAL A 239 9.45 13.30 9.47
N PRO A 240 8.43 14.01 8.95
CA PRO A 240 8.09 15.36 9.42
C PRO A 240 7.90 15.39 10.94
N SER A 241 8.52 16.36 11.61
CA SER A 241 8.53 16.45 13.08
C SER A 241 7.16 16.31 13.75
N PRO A 242 6.06 16.90 13.24
CA PRO A 242 4.74 16.77 13.84
C PRO A 242 4.21 15.32 13.84
N LEU A 243 4.68 14.46 12.92
CA LEU A 243 4.22 13.07 12.76
C LEU A 243 5.09 12.06 13.53
N GLN A 244 6.29 12.45 13.95
CA GLN A 244 7.23 11.58 14.65
C GLN A 244 6.66 10.96 15.95
N PRO A 245 5.94 11.69 16.82
CA PRO A 245 5.38 11.12 18.04
C PRO A 245 4.37 10.00 17.79
N GLY A 246 3.57 10.09 16.71
CA GLY A 246 2.62 9.05 16.32
C GLY A 246 3.29 7.82 15.71
N MET A 247 4.23 8.03 14.80
CA MET A 247 4.93 6.94 14.11
C MET A 247 5.86 6.14 15.01
N SER A 248 6.54 6.78 15.96
CA SER A 248 7.55 6.14 16.81
C SER A 248 7.04 4.88 17.51
N PRO A 249 5.93 4.90 18.26
CA PRO A 249 5.41 3.71 18.91
C PRO A 249 4.79 2.70 17.95
N GLN A 250 4.23 3.15 16.83
CA GLN A 250 3.46 2.31 15.91
C GLN A 250 4.39 1.54 14.94
N VAL A 251 5.32 2.22 14.32
CA VAL A 251 6.30 1.59 13.41
C VAL A 251 7.39 0.89 14.23
N GLY A 252 7.91 1.54 15.25
CA GLY A 252 8.89 0.99 16.19
C GLY A 252 10.17 0.45 15.54
N PRO A 253 10.98 -0.29 16.32
CA PRO A 253 12.21 -0.90 15.81
C PRO A 253 11.95 -2.07 14.84
N GLY A 254 10.74 -2.61 14.79
CA GLY A 254 10.35 -3.69 13.88
C GLY A 254 9.86 -3.21 12.52
N GLY A 255 9.64 -1.91 12.32
CA GLY A 255 9.15 -1.38 11.05
C GLY A 255 7.75 -1.85 10.68
N ARG A 256 6.75 -1.74 11.57
CA ARG A 256 5.38 -2.22 11.32
C ARG A 256 4.55 -1.21 10.54
N TYR A 257 3.80 -1.70 9.53
CA TYR A 257 2.93 -0.90 8.66
C TYR A 257 1.62 -1.63 8.34
N GLY A 258 0.56 -0.89 8.06
CA GLY A 258 -0.73 -1.44 7.62
C GLY A 258 -1.53 -2.11 8.74
N GLY A 259 -1.51 -1.57 9.96
CA GLY A 259 -2.33 -2.07 11.08
C GLY A 259 -3.81 -1.74 10.92
N GLY A 260 -4.71 -2.65 11.30
CA GLY A 260 -6.16 -2.42 11.32
C GLY A 260 -6.61 -1.63 12.54
N GLY A 261 -7.67 -0.85 12.41
CA GLY A 261 -8.35 -0.19 13.52
C GLY A 261 -9.17 -1.17 14.34
N CYS A 262 -9.35 -0.87 15.64
CA CYS A 262 -10.29 -1.63 16.45
C CYS A 262 -11.73 -1.18 16.22
N MET A 263 -12.69 -1.96 16.69
CA MET A 263 -14.10 -1.57 16.75
C MET A 263 -14.36 -0.51 17.83
N GLY A 264 -15.55 0.09 17.80
CA GLY A 264 -16.11 0.81 18.94
C GLY A 264 -16.30 -0.13 20.13
N GLY A 265 -16.25 0.36 21.34
CA GLY A 265 -16.51 -0.41 22.54
C GLY A 265 -17.35 0.40 23.53
N GLU A 266 -18.07 -0.25 24.45
CA GLU A 266 -18.91 0.44 25.43
C GLU A 266 -18.14 1.51 26.20
N GLY A 267 -18.70 2.72 26.24
CA GLY A 267 -18.07 4.00 26.61
C GLY A 267 -17.35 4.11 27.96
N THR A 268 -17.25 3.05 28.73
CA THR A 268 -16.52 2.99 30.01
C THR A 268 -15.26 2.14 29.96
N GLU A 269 -15.01 1.40 28.83
CA GLU A 269 -13.87 0.55 28.73
C GLU A 269 -12.60 1.36 28.38
N PRO A 270 -11.51 1.16 29.11
CA PRO A 270 -10.28 1.86 28.82
C PRO A 270 -9.73 1.46 27.43
N ALA A 271 -9.15 2.42 26.71
CA ALA A 271 -8.52 2.21 25.39
C ALA A 271 -7.48 1.06 25.36
N THR A 272 -7.05 0.58 26.52
CA THR A 272 -6.16 -0.58 26.67
C THR A 272 -6.84 -1.92 26.38
N ARG A 273 -8.18 -2.00 26.40
CA ARG A 273 -8.90 -3.23 26.06
C ARG A 273 -9.14 -3.43 24.58
N ASN A 274 -9.18 -2.33 23.81
CA ASN A 274 -9.38 -2.39 22.39
C ASN A 274 -8.19 -1.68 21.68
N PRO A 275 -7.01 -2.25 21.70
CA PRO A 275 -5.85 -1.65 21.02
C PRO A 275 -6.04 -1.72 19.51
N GLY A 276 -5.72 -0.63 18.84
CA GLY A 276 -5.49 -0.67 17.42
C GLY A 276 -4.29 -1.56 17.07
N GLY A 277 -4.27 -2.07 15.85
CA GLY A 277 -3.16 -2.89 15.38
C GLY A 277 -1.85 -2.10 15.35
N GLY A 278 -0.77 -2.65 15.90
CA GLY A 278 0.57 -2.09 15.74
C GLY A 278 0.88 -1.90 14.25
N GLY A 279 1.50 -0.77 13.90
CA GLY A 279 1.63 -0.35 12.50
C GLY A 279 0.59 0.71 12.13
N GLY A 280 -0.03 1.34 13.13
CA GLY A 280 -0.79 2.57 13.00
C GLY A 280 -2.30 2.46 13.11
N GLY A 281 -2.86 1.30 13.45
CA GLY A 281 -4.30 1.18 13.67
C GLY A 281 -4.79 2.03 14.85
N GLY A 282 -5.94 2.69 14.69
CA GLY A 282 -6.57 3.51 15.74
C GLY A 282 -7.13 2.66 16.88
N PRO A 283 -6.85 2.97 18.16
CA PRO A 283 -7.46 2.32 19.32
C PRO A 283 -8.92 2.75 19.51
N GLY A 284 -9.76 1.87 20.10
CA GLY A 284 -11.19 2.11 20.33
C GLY A 284 -11.51 3.14 21.40
N ASN A 285 -12.78 3.41 21.56
CA ASN A 285 -13.42 4.36 22.48
C ASN A 285 -13.20 5.86 22.20
N SER A 286 -12.52 6.21 21.15
CA SER A 286 -12.44 7.59 20.67
C SER A 286 -12.36 7.50 19.16
N ASN A 287 -12.95 8.44 18.45
CA ASN A 287 -12.78 8.56 16.99
C ASN A 287 -11.31 8.74 16.62
N THR A 288 -10.46 7.86 17.16
CA THR A 288 -9.03 7.90 16.98
C THR A 288 -8.71 7.54 15.53
N PRO A 289 -8.06 8.42 14.81
CA PRO A 289 -7.62 8.11 13.46
C PRO A 289 -6.51 7.05 13.47
N GLY A 290 -6.38 6.37 12.36
CA GLY A 290 -5.14 5.63 12.05
C GLY A 290 -3.95 6.59 12.03
N THR A 291 -2.78 6.08 12.38
CA THR A 291 -1.56 6.89 12.39
C THR A 291 -1.12 7.25 10.97
N GLU A 292 -0.82 8.52 10.76
CA GLU A 292 -0.30 9.02 9.49
C GLU A 292 1.02 8.34 9.09
N LEU A 293 1.23 8.19 7.79
CA LEU A 293 2.40 7.54 7.16
C LEU A 293 2.57 6.06 7.50
N THR A 294 1.55 5.41 8.04
CA THR A 294 1.58 3.98 8.37
C THR A 294 0.54 3.17 7.62
N GLY A 295 -0.43 3.84 6.97
CA GLY A 295 -1.59 3.18 6.38
C GLY A 295 -2.50 2.51 7.42
N GLY A 296 -2.50 2.98 8.66
CA GLY A 296 -3.31 2.41 9.73
C GLY A 296 -4.80 2.66 9.55
N GLY A 297 -5.65 1.68 9.87
CA GLY A 297 -7.10 1.84 9.87
C GLY A 297 -7.60 2.70 11.03
N GLY A 298 -8.67 3.46 10.84
CA GLY A 298 -9.34 4.23 11.90
C GLY A 298 -10.15 3.36 12.84
N ALA A 299 -10.32 3.81 14.08
CA ALA A 299 -11.17 3.11 15.05
C ALA A 299 -12.65 3.23 14.69
N GLY A 300 -13.39 2.13 14.87
CA GLY A 300 -14.85 2.17 14.93
C GLY A 300 -15.33 2.88 16.19
N ARG A 301 -16.60 3.22 16.24
CA ARG A 301 -17.15 3.94 17.38
C ARG A 301 -18.53 3.44 17.81
N GLU A 302 -18.77 3.57 19.11
CA GLU A 302 -20.04 3.44 19.79
C GLU A 302 -20.75 4.81 19.87
N SER A 303 -22.08 4.81 20.03
CA SER A 303 -22.87 5.99 20.41
C SER A 303 -22.88 7.17 19.42
N SER A 304 -23.69 7.10 18.37
CA SER A 304 -24.10 8.23 17.48
C SER A 304 -22.98 9.20 17.04
N ASN A 305 -21.76 8.74 16.96
CA ASN A 305 -20.58 9.51 16.57
C ASN A 305 -19.90 8.90 15.34
N PRO A 306 -19.15 9.67 14.55
CA PRO A 306 -18.35 9.12 13.46
C PRO A 306 -17.20 8.26 14.01
N GLY A 307 -16.76 7.26 13.24
CA GLY A 307 -15.51 6.57 13.48
C GLY A 307 -14.28 7.47 13.26
N GLY A 308 -13.09 6.93 13.48
CA GLY A 308 -11.84 7.61 13.17
C GLY A 308 -11.51 7.58 11.67
N ASN A 309 -10.85 8.62 11.17
CA ASN A 309 -10.26 8.58 9.83
C ASN A 309 -9.22 7.46 9.71
N GLY A 310 -8.99 6.93 8.52
CA GLY A 310 -7.78 6.15 8.24
C GLY A 310 -6.54 7.03 8.26
N GLY A 311 -5.38 6.45 8.55
CA GLY A 311 -4.09 7.13 8.44
C GLY A 311 -3.58 7.11 7.00
N ALA A 312 -2.90 8.17 6.58
CA ALA A 312 -2.27 8.23 5.28
C ALA A 312 -1.19 7.15 5.11
N GLY A 313 -1.02 6.71 3.88
CA GLY A 313 0.06 5.82 3.48
C GLY A 313 1.38 6.55 3.27
N VAL A 314 2.39 5.80 2.87
CA VAL A 314 3.74 6.29 2.59
C VAL A 314 4.40 5.42 1.53
N ILE A 315 5.26 6.00 0.70
CA ILE A 315 6.23 5.24 -0.07
C ILE A 315 7.61 5.60 0.45
N ILE A 316 8.42 4.57 0.75
CA ILE A 316 9.81 4.77 1.18
C ILE A 316 10.71 4.03 0.20
N MET A 317 11.63 4.74 -0.42
CA MET A 317 12.63 4.19 -1.31
C MET A 317 13.99 4.17 -0.60
N ARG A 318 14.63 3.01 -0.56
CA ARG A 318 15.99 2.82 -0.06
C ARG A 318 16.93 2.52 -1.22
N ILE A 319 18.02 3.27 -1.32
CA ILE A 319 19.08 3.06 -2.32
C ILE A 319 20.46 2.91 -1.64
N PRO A 320 21.40 2.11 -2.20
CA PRO A 320 22.78 2.07 -1.70
C PRO A 320 23.43 3.45 -1.81
N ALA A 321 24.09 3.91 -0.74
CA ALA A 321 24.73 5.24 -0.73
C ALA A 321 25.99 5.32 -1.61
N SER A 322 26.69 4.18 -1.80
CA SER A 322 27.96 4.14 -2.54
C SER A 322 27.83 4.25 -4.06
N ASN A 323 26.70 3.84 -4.62
CA ASN A 323 26.43 3.87 -6.07
C ASN A 323 25.06 4.47 -6.34
N ALA A 324 24.64 5.42 -5.49
CA ALA A 324 23.35 6.05 -5.66
C ALA A 324 23.31 6.82 -6.98
N PRO A 325 22.29 6.59 -7.82
CA PRO A 325 22.05 7.48 -8.94
C PRO A 325 21.74 8.87 -8.41
N VAL A 326 21.92 9.87 -9.24
CA VAL A 326 21.38 11.19 -8.92
C VAL A 326 19.87 11.10 -9.02
N VAL A 327 19.21 11.04 -7.87
CA VAL A 327 17.75 11.03 -7.78
C VAL A 327 17.28 12.45 -7.56
N THR A 328 16.66 13.02 -8.58
CA THR A 328 16.03 14.34 -8.48
C THR A 328 14.58 14.14 -8.04
N VAL A 329 14.24 14.73 -6.90
CA VAL A 329 12.91 14.71 -6.32
C VAL A 329 12.37 16.12 -6.15
N PRO A 330 11.07 16.35 -6.28
CA PRO A 330 10.49 17.69 -6.05
C PRO A 330 10.56 18.08 -4.57
N GLY A 331 10.29 19.35 -4.30
CA GLY A 331 10.11 19.83 -2.92
C GLY A 331 8.99 19.04 -2.20
N GLY A 332 9.17 18.81 -0.89
CA GLY A 332 8.24 18.04 -0.07
C GLY A 332 8.65 16.56 0.11
N VAL A 333 9.60 16.04 -0.67
CA VAL A 333 10.22 14.74 -0.41
C VAL A 333 11.36 14.93 0.58
N THR A 334 11.33 14.19 1.66
CA THR A 334 12.40 14.19 2.68
C THR A 334 13.36 13.04 2.45
N SER A 335 14.62 13.20 2.82
CA SER A 335 15.60 12.11 2.71
C SER A 335 16.56 12.09 3.89
N VAL A 336 17.04 10.88 4.20
CA VAL A 336 18.03 10.67 5.26
C VAL A 336 19.06 9.60 4.86
N ALA A 337 20.29 9.76 5.34
CA ALA A 337 21.34 8.75 5.26
C ALA A 337 21.81 8.44 6.69
N PRO A 338 21.26 7.39 7.33
CA PRO A 338 21.51 7.09 8.75
C PRO A 338 22.89 6.46 9.03
N GLY A 339 23.75 6.38 8.04
CA GLY A 339 25.11 5.82 8.19
C GLY A 339 25.20 4.30 8.02
N ASN A 340 24.12 3.63 7.68
CA ASN A 340 24.06 2.18 7.47
C ASN A 340 24.41 1.75 6.02
N GLY A 341 24.99 2.63 5.22
CA GLY A 341 25.32 2.37 3.80
C GLY A 341 24.16 2.62 2.83
N TYR A 342 23.03 3.13 3.29
CA TYR A 342 21.86 3.42 2.47
C TYR A 342 21.38 4.86 2.64
N LYS A 343 20.67 5.34 1.62
CA LYS A 343 19.91 6.59 1.64
C LYS A 343 18.43 6.26 1.46
N TYR A 344 17.58 6.91 2.25
CA TYR A 344 16.15 6.73 2.25
C TYR A 344 15.46 8.00 1.76
N TYR A 345 14.46 7.84 0.90
CA TYR A 345 13.57 8.91 0.43
C TYR A 345 12.16 8.58 0.88
N LEU A 346 11.48 9.55 1.48
CA LEU A 346 10.13 9.40 2.00
C LEU A 346 9.16 10.27 1.22
N PHE A 347 8.15 9.64 0.64
CA PHE A 347 7.06 10.26 -0.12
C PHE A 347 5.78 10.13 0.72
N SER A 348 5.28 11.25 1.20
CA SER A 348 4.14 11.30 2.13
C SER A 348 2.81 11.17 1.40
N GLY A 349 1.86 10.41 1.97
CA GLY A 349 0.46 10.34 1.53
C GLY A 349 -0.43 11.46 2.07
N VAL A 350 0.08 12.26 3.00
CA VAL A 350 -0.67 13.40 3.53
C VAL A 350 -0.86 14.42 2.41
N ALA A 351 -2.12 14.69 2.04
CA ALA A 351 -2.53 15.55 0.94
C ALA A 351 -2.39 14.95 -0.49
N THR A 352 -2.31 13.66 -0.63
CA THR A 352 -2.40 12.92 -1.94
C THR A 352 -1.55 13.53 -3.06
N THR A 353 -0.31 13.92 -2.75
CA THR A 353 0.60 14.55 -3.70
C THR A 353 1.30 13.52 -4.58
N SER A 354 1.44 13.83 -5.87
CA SER A 354 2.28 13.05 -6.79
C SER A 354 3.67 13.65 -6.86
N TYR A 355 4.68 12.81 -6.76
CA TYR A 355 6.08 13.20 -6.74
C TYR A 355 6.78 12.68 -8.00
N PRO A 356 7.09 13.54 -9.00
CA PRO A 356 7.92 13.15 -10.13
C PRO A 356 9.36 12.91 -9.66
N VAL A 357 9.92 11.78 -10.07
CA VAL A 357 11.28 11.35 -9.73
C VAL A 357 12.04 11.09 -11.02
N SER A 358 13.16 11.73 -11.22
CA SER A 358 14.07 11.49 -12.33
C SER A 358 15.36 10.84 -11.83
N VAL A 359 15.91 9.95 -12.65
CA VAL A 359 17.12 9.19 -12.34
C VAL A 359 18.18 9.48 -13.41
N SER A 360 19.37 9.86 -13.00
CA SER A 360 20.49 10.16 -13.93
C SER A 360 21.82 9.57 -13.41
#